data_e047168688dd0f62174bc29d43149b00
#
_entry.id   e047168688dd0f62174bc29d43149b00
#
_cell.length_a   1.000
_cell.length_b   1.000
_cell.length_c   1.000
_cell.angle_alpha   90.00
_cell.angle_beta   90.00
_cell.angle_gamma   90.00
#
_symmetry.space_group_name_H-M   'P 1'
#
loop_
_entity.id
_entity.type
_entity.pdbx_description
1 polymer ?
#
loop_
_entity_poly.entity_id
_entity_poly.type
_entity_poly.pdbx_seq_one_letter_code
_entity_poly.pdbx_strand_id
1 'polypeptide(L)'
;YWRGNENNPQMQRIYGVAFATQEELDEYLNRLEIAKQRDHRKLGKELDLYTTSPLVGIGLPLFTPRGTILRDIVAQYSNQLRQKFGFEKVWTPHITKKDLYETSGHWAKFGEELFLVKSQETSDEMALKPMNCPHHTQIFASRPRSYRDMPVRYLETTTDYRDEKTGEL
;
A
#
# COMPACT_ATOMS: atom_id res chain seq x y z
N TYR A 1 -23.78 2.31 -16.54
CA TYR A 1 -25.25 2.13 -16.54
C TYR A 1 -25.95 3.29 -15.83
N TRP A 2 -27.15 3.67 -16.29
CA TRP A 2 -27.95 4.70 -15.64
C TRP A 2 -28.31 4.28 -14.21
N ARG A 3 -27.96 5.10 -13.21
CA ARG A 3 -28.20 4.83 -11.78
C ARG A 3 -27.58 3.51 -11.27
N GLY A 4 -26.49 3.05 -11.88
CA GLY A 4 -25.78 1.86 -11.43
C GLY A 4 -26.48 0.51 -11.63
N ASN A 5 -27.55 0.46 -12.41
CA ASN A 5 -28.30 -0.75 -12.67
C ASN A 5 -28.03 -1.25 -14.11
N GLU A 6 -27.58 -2.48 -14.27
CA GLU A 6 -27.21 -3.10 -15.55
C GLU A 6 -28.41 -3.24 -16.53
N ASN A 7 -29.63 -3.31 -16.02
CA ASN A 7 -30.84 -3.40 -16.84
C ASN A 7 -31.26 -2.04 -17.41
N ASN A 8 -30.65 -0.95 -16.98
CA ASN A 8 -30.94 0.39 -17.50
C ASN A 8 -30.13 0.67 -18.77
N PRO A 9 -30.54 1.66 -19.59
CA PRO A 9 -29.82 2.05 -20.78
C PRO A 9 -28.34 2.37 -20.48
N GLN A 10 -27.47 1.88 -21.36
CA GLN A 10 -26.05 2.21 -21.27
C GLN A 10 -25.81 3.67 -21.60
N MET A 11 -24.87 4.28 -20.88
CA MET A 11 -24.44 5.65 -21.10
C MET A 11 -22.97 5.67 -21.50
N GLN A 12 -22.64 6.56 -22.41
CA GLN A 12 -21.24 6.90 -22.67
C GLN A 12 -20.75 7.91 -21.65
N ARG A 13 -19.56 7.71 -21.12
CA ARG A 13 -18.89 8.66 -20.26
C ARG A 13 -17.68 9.21 -20.98
N ILE A 14 -17.68 10.52 -21.22
CA ILE A 14 -16.58 11.21 -21.88
C ILE A 14 -15.75 11.87 -20.77
N TYR A 15 -14.47 11.56 -20.73
CA TYR A 15 -13.49 12.21 -19.84
C TYR A 15 -12.70 13.22 -20.66
N GLY A 16 -12.51 14.40 -20.10
CA GLY A 16 -11.76 15.45 -20.74
C GLY A 16 -11.18 16.40 -19.70
N VAL A 17 -10.27 17.23 -20.16
CA VAL A 17 -9.69 18.33 -19.40
C VAL A 17 -9.88 19.63 -20.19
N ALA A 18 -10.01 20.75 -19.50
CA ALA A 18 -10.14 22.07 -20.10
C ALA A 18 -9.07 22.99 -19.49
N PHE A 19 -8.49 23.82 -20.35
CA PHE A 19 -7.50 24.82 -19.97
C PHE A 19 -7.89 26.19 -20.52
N ALA A 20 -7.34 27.25 -19.97
CA ALA A 20 -7.64 28.61 -20.39
C ALA A 20 -6.96 28.96 -21.72
N THR A 21 -5.80 28.35 -22.01
CA THR A 21 -5.03 28.60 -23.22
C THR A 21 -4.60 27.29 -23.91
N GLN A 22 -4.25 27.38 -25.18
CA GLN A 22 -3.73 26.24 -25.95
C GLN A 22 -2.36 25.80 -25.41
N GLU A 23 -1.53 26.74 -24.98
CA GLU A 23 -0.21 26.47 -24.42
C GLU A 23 -0.30 25.60 -23.16
N GLU A 24 -1.25 25.88 -22.27
CA GLU A 24 -1.50 25.08 -21.06
C GLU A 24 -1.96 23.64 -21.41
N LEU A 25 -2.80 23.51 -22.43
CA LEU A 25 -3.22 22.20 -22.92
C LEU A 25 -2.03 21.42 -23.50
N ASP A 26 -1.21 22.06 -24.33
CA ASP A 26 -0.05 21.43 -24.97
C ASP A 26 1.00 21.01 -23.92
N GLU A 27 1.23 21.84 -22.88
CA GLU A 27 2.07 21.47 -21.77
C GLU A 27 1.53 20.26 -21.00
N TYR A 28 0.22 20.22 -20.74
CA TYR A 28 -0.42 19.08 -20.10
C TYR A 28 -0.29 17.80 -20.92
N LEU A 29 -0.55 17.86 -22.22
CA LEU A 29 -0.42 16.70 -23.13
C LEU A 29 1.02 16.20 -23.19
N ASN A 30 2.00 17.11 -23.24
CA ASN A 30 3.42 16.77 -23.18
C ASN A 30 3.78 16.07 -21.84
N ARG A 31 3.27 16.58 -20.71
CA ARG A 31 3.46 15.92 -19.40
C ARG A 31 2.87 14.51 -19.36
N LEU A 32 1.71 14.28 -19.98
CA LEU A 32 1.12 12.95 -20.10
C LEU A 32 2.01 12.00 -20.92
N GLU A 33 2.57 12.48 -22.02
CA GLU A 33 3.48 11.66 -22.84
C GLU A 33 4.77 11.31 -22.08
N ILE A 34 5.36 12.27 -21.38
CA ILE A 34 6.52 12.04 -20.52
C ILE A 34 6.16 11.05 -19.38
N ALA A 35 4.95 11.16 -18.81
CA ALA A 35 4.51 10.24 -17.78
C ALA A 35 4.42 8.78 -18.28
N LYS A 36 3.95 8.55 -19.51
CA LYS A 36 3.96 7.21 -20.12
C LYS A 36 5.37 6.63 -20.26
N GLN A 37 6.34 7.47 -20.62
CA GLN A 37 7.74 7.05 -20.72
C GLN A 37 8.35 6.70 -19.35
N ARG A 38 7.82 7.28 -18.27
CA ARG A 38 8.23 7.06 -16.89
C ARG A 38 7.40 6.02 -16.16
N ASP A 39 6.54 5.27 -16.86
CA ASP A 39 5.76 4.20 -16.26
C ASP A 39 6.68 3.18 -15.56
N HIS A 40 6.42 2.90 -14.29
CA HIS A 40 7.24 2.00 -13.48
C HIS A 40 7.31 0.58 -14.06
N ARG A 41 6.26 0.11 -14.76
CA ARG A 41 6.23 -1.21 -15.40
C ARG A 41 7.21 -1.28 -16.57
N LYS A 42 7.34 -0.17 -17.32
CA LYS A 42 8.31 -0.03 -18.39
C LYS A 42 9.73 0.09 -17.83
N LEU A 43 9.96 1.08 -16.97
CA LEU A 43 11.28 1.34 -16.41
C LEU A 43 11.77 0.18 -15.51
N GLY A 44 10.89 -0.46 -14.76
CA GLY A 44 11.21 -1.60 -13.94
C GLY A 44 11.82 -2.76 -14.75
N LYS A 45 11.24 -3.02 -15.92
CA LYS A 45 11.76 -4.04 -16.85
C LYS A 45 13.03 -3.60 -17.57
N GLU A 46 13.05 -2.38 -18.13
CA GLU A 46 14.20 -1.87 -18.91
C GLU A 46 15.46 -1.72 -18.06
N LEU A 47 15.29 -1.32 -16.80
CA LEU A 47 16.39 -1.10 -15.85
C LEU A 47 16.70 -2.32 -14.98
N ASP A 48 16.00 -3.44 -15.22
CA ASP A 48 16.15 -4.66 -14.41
C ASP A 48 15.98 -4.40 -12.91
N LEU A 49 14.85 -3.76 -12.52
CA LEU A 49 14.59 -3.43 -11.12
C LEU A 49 13.77 -4.50 -10.41
N TYR A 50 12.83 -5.13 -11.10
CA TYR A 50 12.01 -6.21 -10.56
C TYR A 50 11.46 -7.09 -11.66
N THR A 51 11.04 -8.28 -11.27
CA THR A 51 10.35 -9.23 -12.13
C THR A 51 9.16 -9.84 -11.39
N THR A 52 8.31 -10.54 -12.11
CA THR A 52 7.20 -11.32 -11.56
C THR A 52 7.31 -12.77 -12.02
N SER A 53 6.78 -13.68 -11.24
CA SER A 53 6.75 -15.11 -11.59
C SER A 53 5.36 -15.69 -11.31
N PRO A 54 4.79 -16.47 -12.22
CA PRO A 54 3.53 -17.18 -11.96
C PRO A 54 3.61 -18.13 -10.77
N LEU A 55 4.81 -18.66 -10.45
CA LEU A 55 5.03 -19.54 -9.30
C LEU A 55 5.01 -18.79 -7.97
N VAL A 56 5.28 -17.48 -7.98
CA VAL A 56 5.24 -16.63 -6.79
C VAL A 56 3.88 -15.95 -6.66
N GLY A 57 3.32 -15.50 -7.77
CA GLY A 57 2.07 -14.76 -7.85
C GLY A 57 2.26 -13.44 -8.62
N ILE A 58 1.29 -13.08 -9.47
CA ILE A 58 1.41 -11.94 -10.38
C ILE A 58 1.53 -10.60 -9.62
N GLY A 59 0.81 -10.46 -8.51
CA GLY A 59 0.83 -9.25 -7.67
C GLY A 59 2.01 -9.17 -6.68
N LEU A 60 2.96 -10.14 -6.73
CA LEU A 60 4.07 -10.26 -5.79
C LEU A 60 5.41 -10.04 -6.52
N PRO A 61 5.90 -8.79 -6.63
CA PRO A 61 7.12 -8.49 -7.36
C PRO A 61 8.37 -9.02 -6.66
N LEU A 62 9.27 -9.59 -7.45
CA LEU A 62 10.60 -10.02 -7.02
C LEU A 62 11.60 -8.91 -7.40
N PHE A 63 12.15 -8.24 -6.40
CA PHE A 63 13.15 -7.21 -6.64
C PHE A 63 14.51 -7.83 -6.95
N THR A 64 15.12 -7.39 -8.05
CA THR A 64 16.49 -7.73 -8.42
C THR A 64 17.48 -7.03 -7.50
N PRO A 65 18.79 -7.34 -7.56
CA PRO A 65 19.80 -6.58 -6.80
C PRO A 65 19.75 -5.07 -7.06
N ARG A 66 19.54 -4.65 -8.32
CA ARG A 66 19.43 -3.22 -8.69
C ARG A 66 18.18 -2.58 -8.09
N GLY A 67 17.04 -3.27 -8.17
CA GLY A 67 15.79 -2.80 -7.59
C GLY A 67 15.85 -2.74 -6.07
N THR A 68 16.52 -3.68 -5.44
CA THR A 68 16.71 -3.70 -3.97
C THR A 68 17.54 -2.50 -3.52
N ILE A 69 18.64 -2.17 -4.21
CA ILE A 69 19.44 -0.98 -3.91
C ILE A 69 18.58 0.29 -4.00
N LEU A 70 17.80 0.44 -5.08
CA LEU A 70 16.91 1.60 -5.24
C LEU A 70 15.88 1.70 -4.11
N ARG A 71 15.21 0.57 -3.80
CA ARG A 71 14.24 0.47 -2.70
C ARG A 71 14.87 0.87 -1.35
N ASP A 72 16.07 0.39 -1.07
CA ASP A 72 16.78 0.66 0.18
C ASP A 72 17.17 2.14 0.30
N ILE A 73 17.65 2.76 -0.77
CA ILE A 73 17.95 4.20 -0.81
C ILE A 73 16.70 5.03 -0.49
N VAL A 74 15.57 4.73 -1.12
CA VAL A 74 14.30 5.44 -0.88
C VAL A 74 13.82 5.22 0.55
N ALA A 75 13.90 3.97 1.06
CA ALA A 75 13.51 3.64 2.42
C ALA A 75 14.40 4.36 3.46
N GLN A 76 15.71 4.39 3.24
CA GLN A 76 16.65 5.11 4.11
C GLN A 76 16.37 6.61 4.14
N TYR A 77 16.16 7.23 2.98
CA TYR A 77 15.83 8.65 2.89
C TYR A 77 14.53 8.97 3.63
N SER A 78 13.48 8.18 3.40
CA SER A 78 12.19 8.32 4.11
C SER A 78 12.35 8.16 5.63
N ASN A 79 13.14 7.19 6.09
CA ASN A 79 13.42 6.98 7.51
C ASN A 79 14.17 8.18 8.12
N GLN A 80 15.20 8.68 7.45
CA GLN A 80 15.97 9.85 7.90
C GLN A 80 15.10 11.10 8.03
N LEU A 81 14.21 11.33 7.06
CA LEU A 81 13.27 12.46 7.13
C LEU A 81 12.36 12.34 8.34
N ARG A 82 11.73 11.18 8.54
CA ARG A 82 10.80 10.96 9.65
C ARG A 82 11.48 11.05 11.01
N GLN A 83 12.70 10.53 11.13
CA GLN A 83 13.49 10.66 12.38
C GLN A 83 13.76 12.12 12.76
N LYS A 84 14.00 13.02 11.79
CA LYS A 84 14.14 14.46 12.05
C LYS A 84 12.89 15.07 12.70
N PHE A 85 11.71 14.48 12.49
CA PHE A 85 10.46 14.90 13.10
C PHE A 85 10.11 14.10 14.37
N GLY A 86 11.07 13.38 14.96
CA GLY A 86 10.91 12.67 16.21
C GLY A 86 10.15 11.34 16.09
N PHE A 87 10.16 10.72 14.91
CA PHE A 87 9.61 9.36 14.77
C PHE A 87 10.64 8.33 15.21
N GLU A 88 10.18 7.37 16.00
CA GLU A 88 10.94 6.22 16.48
C GLU A 88 10.62 4.98 15.66
N LYS A 89 11.66 4.26 15.21
CA LYS A 89 11.50 3.07 14.40
C LYS A 89 11.03 1.91 15.26
N VAL A 90 9.97 1.25 14.81
CA VAL A 90 9.46 0.00 15.37
C VAL A 90 9.44 -1.09 14.30
N TRP A 91 9.24 -2.33 14.73
CA TRP A 91 9.04 -3.48 13.85
C TRP A 91 7.91 -4.35 14.37
N THR A 92 7.05 -4.81 13.47
CA THR A 92 5.90 -5.62 13.83
C THR A 92 5.81 -6.89 12.95
N PRO A 93 5.25 -7.99 13.46
CA PRO A 93 5.13 -9.23 12.71
C PRO A 93 4.19 -9.06 11.51
N HIS A 94 4.39 -9.90 10.48
CA HIS A 94 3.59 -9.89 9.27
C HIS A 94 2.29 -10.70 9.41
N ILE A 95 2.24 -11.61 10.39
CA ILE A 95 1.08 -12.46 10.68
C ILE A 95 0.60 -12.11 12.09
N THR A 96 -0.71 -11.98 12.27
CA THR A 96 -1.32 -11.69 13.56
C THR A 96 -2.66 -12.38 13.71
N LYS A 97 -3.17 -12.47 14.95
CA LYS A 97 -4.51 -12.98 15.20
C LYS A 97 -5.56 -12.05 14.59
N LYS A 98 -6.61 -12.65 14.04
CA LYS A 98 -7.78 -11.96 13.49
C LYS A 98 -8.39 -10.98 14.48
N ASP A 99 -8.41 -11.34 15.77
CA ASP A 99 -8.97 -10.57 16.88
C ASP A 99 -8.44 -9.11 16.93
N LEU A 100 -7.18 -8.89 16.51
CA LEU A 100 -6.61 -7.55 16.44
C LEU A 100 -7.38 -6.67 15.42
N TYR A 101 -7.77 -7.25 14.29
CA TYR A 101 -8.51 -6.54 13.25
C TYR A 101 -9.98 -6.40 13.57
N GLU A 102 -10.56 -7.34 14.32
CA GLU A 102 -11.91 -7.21 14.88
C GLU A 102 -11.96 -6.06 15.90
N THR A 103 -11.03 -6.05 16.84
CA THR A 103 -10.93 -5.00 17.89
C THR A 103 -10.72 -3.61 17.29
N SER A 104 -9.91 -3.50 16.22
CA SER A 104 -9.61 -2.24 15.57
C SER A 104 -10.65 -1.81 14.53
N GLY A 105 -11.69 -2.62 14.28
CA GLY A 105 -12.75 -2.36 13.31
C GLY A 105 -12.37 -2.61 11.85
N HIS A 106 -11.13 -3.02 11.57
CA HIS A 106 -10.67 -3.28 10.21
C HIS A 106 -11.33 -4.51 9.60
N TRP A 107 -11.64 -5.51 10.42
CA TRP A 107 -12.30 -6.71 9.96
C TRP A 107 -13.68 -6.42 9.34
N ALA A 108 -14.50 -5.64 10.02
CA ALA A 108 -15.84 -5.27 9.54
C ALA A 108 -15.81 -4.45 8.25
N LYS A 109 -14.73 -3.68 8.02
CA LYS A 109 -14.62 -2.77 6.89
C LYS A 109 -13.89 -3.36 5.69
N PHE A 110 -12.87 -4.20 5.93
CA PHE A 110 -11.93 -4.67 4.92
C PHE A 110 -11.73 -6.20 5.00
N GLY A 111 -12.62 -6.95 5.66
CA GLY A 111 -12.42 -8.40 5.88
C GLY A 111 -12.27 -9.21 4.59
N GLU A 112 -12.89 -8.77 3.50
CA GLU A 112 -12.79 -9.41 2.18
C GLU A 112 -11.42 -9.19 1.50
N GLU A 113 -10.68 -8.17 1.93
CA GLU A 113 -9.35 -7.83 1.41
C GLU A 113 -8.20 -8.42 2.27
N LEU A 114 -8.52 -9.24 3.26
CA LEU A 114 -7.53 -9.83 4.16
C LEU A 114 -7.15 -11.24 3.75
N PHE A 115 -5.87 -11.49 3.54
CA PHE A 115 -5.36 -12.84 3.43
C PHE A 115 -5.46 -13.57 4.76
N LEU A 116 -6.23 -14.67 4.79
CA LEU A 116 -6.38 -15.52 5.95
C LEU A 116 -5.30 -16.61 5.98
N VAL A 117 -4.76 -16.84 7.16
CA VAL A 117 -3.76 -17.88 7.41
C VAL A 117 -4.31 -18.81 8.49
N LYS A 118 -4.32 -20.12 8.21
CA LYS A 118 -4.74 -21.14 9.18
C LYS A 118 -3.53 -21.82 9.77
N SER A 119 -3.48 -21.91 11.10
CA SER A 119 -2.55 -22.79 11.78
C SER A 119 -2.96 -24.26 11.59
N GLN A 120 -1.98 -25.15 11.48
CA GLN A 120 -2.22 -26.59 11.51
C GLN A 120 -2.20 -27.14 12.95
N GLU A 121 -1.58 -26.41 13.87
CA GLU A 121 -1.35 -26.83 15.25
C GLU A 121 -2.40 -26.26 16.23
N THR A 122 -3.01 -25.13 15.89
CA THR A 122 -3.98 -24.45 16.74
C THR A 122 -5.25 -24.09 15.97
N SER A 123 -6.33 -23.80 16.70
CA SER A 123 -7.59 -23.30 16.13
C SER A 123 -7.58 -21.79 15.86
N ASP A 124 -6.44 -21.12 16.07
CA ASP A 124 -6.34 -19.68 15.87
C ASP A 124 -6.55 -19.30 14.41
N GLU A 125 -7.43 -18.36 14.17
CA GLU A 125 -7.55 -17.68 12.88
C GLU A 125 -6.57 -16.51 12.83
N MET A 126 -5.68 -16.57 11.86
CA MET A 126 -4.63 -15.59 11.64
C MET A 126 -4.88 -14.85 10.32
N ALA A 127 -4.33 -13.64 10.19
CA ALA A 127 -4.34 -12.90 8.93
C ALA A 127 -2.96 -12.29 8.64
N LEU A 128 -2.65 -12.11 7.36
CA LEU A 128 -1.52 -11.27 6.96
C LEU A 128 -1.84 -9.80 7.22
N LYS A 129 -0.85 -9.05 7.58
CA LYS A 129 -0.94 -7.65 7.94
C LYS A 129 -1.31 -6.77 6.74
N PRO A 130 -2.49 -6.12 6.71
CA PRO A 130 -2.89 -5.19 5.65
C PRO A 130 -2.39 -3.77 5.89
N MET A 131 -2.01 -3.45 7.14
CA MET A 131 -1.48 -2.15 7.58
C MET A 131 -0.83 -2.24 8.96
N ASN A 132 0.04 -1.30 9.26
CA ASN A 132 0.83 -1.28 10.50
C ASN A 132 0.07 -0.72 11.72
N CYS A 133 -0.93 0.14 11.51
CA CYS A 133 -1.57 0.92 12.57
C CYS A 133 -2.08 0.10 13.76
N PRO A 134 -2.80 -1.03 13.58
CA PRO A 134 -3.27 -1.84 14.70
C PRO A 134 -2.14 -2.38 15.59
N HIS A 135 -1.01 -2.76 14.99
CA HIS A 135 0.16 -3.23 15.73
C HIS A 135 0.84 -2.09 16.51
N HIS A 136 0.95 -0.91 15.91
CA HIS A 136 1.53 0.26 16.58
C HIS A 136 0.70 0.66 17.82
N THR A 137 -0.62 0.52 17.77
CA THR A 137 -1.47 0.76 18.94
C THR A 137 -1.21 -0.26 20.06
N GLN A 138 -0.86 -1.51 19.73
CA GLN A 138 -0.46 -2.51 20.74
C GLN A 138 0.87 -2.16 21.38
N ILE A 139 1.86 -1.68 20.61
CA ILE A 139 3.12 -1.16 21.16
C ILE A 139 2.83 0.02 22.10
N PHE A 140 1.95 0.92 21.69
CA PHE A 140 1.54 2.06 22.53
C PHE A 140 0.90 1.61 23.83
N ALA A 141 0.00 0.63 23.79
CA ALA A 141 -0.74 0.12 24.93
C ALA A 141 0.09 -0.80 25.86
N SER A 142 1.28 -1.23 25.43
CA SER A 142 2.11 -2.20 26.18
C SER A 142 2.63 -1.69 27.54
N ARG A 143 2.54 -0.38 27.76
CA ARG A 143 2.93 0.26 29.05
C ARG A 143 2.04 1.45 29.35
N PRO A 144 1.85 1.78 30.65
CA PRO A 144 1.14 2.99 31.05
C PRO A 144 1.80 4.24 30.47
N ARG A 145 1.00 5.20 30.06
CA ARG A 145 1.45 6.47 29.50
C ARG A 145 0.68 7.64 30.11
N SER A 146 1.34 8.77 30.21
CA SER A 146 0.75 10.04 30.61
C SER A 146 0.52 10.92 29.37
N TYR A 147 -0.38 11.90 29.48
CA TYR A 147 -0.51 12.95 28.46
C TYR A 147 0.80 13.71 28.22
N ARG A 148 1.70 13.73 29.22
CA ARG A 148 3.03 14.35 29.12
C ARG A 148 4.00 13.58 28.23
N ASP A 149 3.72 12.30 27.97
CA ASP A 149 4.50 11.45 27.06
C ASP A 149 4.12 11.67 25.59
N MET A 150 3.10 12.52 25.33
CA MET A 150 2.61 12.78 23.99
C MET A 150 3.30 14.00 23.35
N PRO A 151 3.47 13.98 22.04
CA PRO A 151 3.04 12.97 21.08
C PRO A 151 4.05 11.81 20.96
N VAL A 152 3.54 10.59 20.86
CA VAL A 152 4.34 9.40 20.48
C VAL A 152 4.23 9.22 18.96
N ARG A 153 5.37 9.05 18.30
CA ARG A 153 5.45 8.90 16.83
C ARG A 153 6.22 7.65 16.48
N TYR A 154 5.53 6.67 15.91
CA TYR A 154 6.16 5.45 15.40
C TYR A 154 6.30 5.48 13.89
N LEU A 155 7.36 4.88 13.37
CA LEU A 155 7.54 4.62 11.95
C LEU A 155 7.91 3.16 11.72
N GLU A 156 7.42 2.63 10.62
CA GLU A 156 7.81 1.33 10.11
C GLU A 156 7.84 1.36 8.58
N THR A 157 8.86 0.73 8.01
CA THR A 157 8.96 0.49 6.57
C THR A 157 8.96 -1.02 6.38
N THR A 158 7.83 -1.57 5.97
CA THR A 158 7.60 -3.00 5.89
C THR A 158 6.63 -3.32 4.75
N THR A 159 6.33 -4.60 4.57
CA THR A 159 5.36 -5.07 3.59
C THR A 159 4.00 -5.22 4.25
N ASP A 160 2.98 -4.69 3.60
CA ASP A 160 1.57 -4.93 3.88
C ASP A 160 0.98 -5.80 2.77
N TYR A 161 -0.02 -6.62 3.10
CA TYR A 161 -0.60 -7.63 2.21
C TYR A 161 -2.10 -7.40 2.11
N ARG A 162 -2.62 -7.25 0.89
CA ARG A 162 -4.04 -7.10 0.62
C ARG A 162 -4.46 -8.01 -0.51
N ASP A 163 -5.59 -8.68 -0.35
CA ASP A 163 -6.23 -9.50 -1.38
C ASP A 163 -7.15 -8.61 -2.23
N GLU A 164 -6.53 -7.81 -3.09
CA GLU A 164 -7.21 -6.84 -3.93
C GLU A 164 -7.59 -7.47 -5.28
N LYS A 165 -8.73 -7.06 -5.84
CA LYS A 165 -9.16 -7.53 -7.15
C LYS A 165 -8.21 -7.05 -8.24
N THR A 166 -8.03 -7.87 -9.26
CA THR A 166 -7.19 -7.53 -10.41
C THR A 166 -7.65 -6.21 -11.05
N GLY A 167 -6.75 -5.23 -11.10
CA GLY A 167 -6.99 -3.92 -11.72
C GLY A 167 -7.41 -2.81 -10.76
N GLU A 168 -7.42 -3.04 -9.46
CA GLU A 168 -7.67 -2.02 -8.43
C GLU A 168 -6.40 -1.24 -8.06
N LEU A 169 -5.23 -1.65 -8.54
CA LEU A 169 -3.93 -0.98 -8.37
C LEU A 169 -3.52 -0.22 -9.63
#